data_1867ad690838e5283f7482d3694341e4
#
_entry.id   1867ad690838e5283f7482d3694341e4
#
_cell.length_a   1.000
_cell.length_b   1.000
_cell.length_c   1.000
_cell.angle_alpha   90.00
_cell.angle_beta   90.00
_cell.angle_gamma   90.00
#
_symmetry.space_group_name_H-M   'P 1'
#
loop_
_entity.id
_entity.type
_entity.pdbx_description
1 polymer ?
#
loop_
_entity_poly.entity_id
_entity_poly.type
_entity_poly.pdbx_seq_one_letter_code
_entity_poly.pdbx_strand_id
1 'polypeptide(L)'
;MNELRDSIIVHADRLLTPDGLPPFKGSQMRNISEMFDVDVVIENGKITDIRRHKDAHITAKLVTPGLFDVHTHIPFVGSRSKEFLMRAQGRKYVEILQSGGGIHYTTELVRNSTEEELFLQSKRYAEDFLSHGVVGIECKSGYGLDVENELKQLRVIKRLHQTSFLKISSTFLGLHARPKDRSLDDYLDELKGILPYIKEENLAQFVDAFCDAGAYAPDEIEQFMTYAKTLGFDLRLHADEIENVGATKLGIELGAKSVDHVLKISDSDISALSRSNVMVTLMPNTSFYLGEGFAPARKLIDSGIAIALGSDFNPGSAPIYQPSFVMHLAIRFLKMEPEEVLTAYTANGAYLLGINSGIVAPSFSADLVLWRTSEFIDIPYMFQENFVDHVLIDGRIAI
;
A
#
# COMPACT_ATOMS: atom_id res chain seq x y z
N MET A 1 24.47 10.40 -19.19
CA MET A 1 23.35 11.27 -19.58
C MET A 1 22.62 10.56 -20.70
N ASN A 2 21.55 9.80 -20.38
CA ASN A 2 20.71 9.25 -21.43
C ASN A 2 19.89 10.40 -21.99
N GLU A 3 20.02 10.63 -23.30
CA GLU A 3 19.15 11.53 -24.02
C GLU A 3 17.70 11.15 -23.74
N LEU A 4 16.91 12.10 -23.26
CA LEU A 4 15.47 11.97 -23.11
C LEU A 4 14.89 11.70 -24.51
N ARG A 5 14.62 10.45 -24.84
CA ARG A 5 13.81 10.14 -26.02
C ARG A 5 12.39 10.59 -25.73
N ASP A 6 11.86 11.47 -26.55
CA ASP A 6 10.46 11.93 -26.45
C ASP A 6 9.45 10.79 -26.68
N SER A 7 9.92 9.65 -27.21
CA SER A 7 9.12 8.46 -27.50
C SER A 7 9.91 7.17 -27.23
N ILE A 8 9.26 6.23 -26.52
CA ILE A 8 9.74 4.85 -26.29
C ILE A 8 8.69 3.88 -26.82
N ILE A 9 9.15 2.81 -27.46
CA ILE A 9 8.30 1.71 -27.91
C ILE A 9 8.77 0.44 -27.17
N VAL A 10 7.85 -0.17 -26.45
CA VAL A 10 8.06 -1.44 -25.72
C VAL A 10 7.32 -2.55 -26.45
N HIS A 11 8.05 -3.54 -26.94
CA HIS A 11 7.46 -4.75 -27.47
C HIS A 11 7.16 -5.74 -26.35
N ALA A 12 5.95 -6.28 -26.37
CA ALA A 12 5.50 -7.34 -25.49
C ALA A 12 5.16 -8.60 -26.30
N ASP A 13 5.89 -9.70 -26.05
CA ASP A 13 5.45 -11.01 -26.58
C ASP A 13 4.05 -11.32 -26.03
N ARG A 14 3.80 -10.94 -24.77
CA ARG A 14 2.50 -11.01 -24.09
C ARG A 14 2.29 -9.78 -23.24
N LEU A 15 1.12 -9.14 -23.35
CA LEU A 15 0.68 -8.02 -22.54
C LEU A 15 -0.56 -8.43 -21.73
N LEU A 16 -0.52 -8.23 -20.41
CA LEU A 16 -1.68 -8.40 -19.53
C LEU A 16 -2.02 -7.06 -18.87
N THR A 17 -3.28 -6.67 -18.92
CA THR A 17 -3.76 -5.43 -18.30
C THR A 17 -5.22 -5.53 -17.87
N PRO A 18 -5.63 -4.96 -16.72
CA PRO A 18 -7.04 -4.83 -16.39
C PRO A 18 -7.81 -4.10 -17.51
N ASP A 19 -9.01 -4.60 -17.85
CA ASP A 19 -9.84 -4.09 -18.93
C ASP A 19 -11.09 -3.39 -18.38
N GLY A 20 -11.13 -2.06 -18.52
CA GLY A 20 -12.18 -1.19 -17.99
C GLY A 20 -11.62 0.01 -17.25
N LEU A 21 -12.41 0.57 -16.36
CA LEU A 21 -12.03 1.71 -15.51
C LEU A 21 -12.14 1.33 -14.02
N PRO A 22 -11.13 1.69 -13.19
CA PRO A 22 -11.14 1.40 -11.76
C PRO A 22 -12.17 2.29 -11.01
N PRO A 23 -12.62 1.89 -9.82
CA PRO A 23 -12.22 0.66 -9.14
C PRO A 23 -12.95 -0.56 -9.70
N PHE A 24 -12.22 -1.63 -9.92
CA PHE A 24 -12.80 -2.92 -10.30
C PHE A 24 -13.38 -3.60 -9.08
N LYS A 25 -14.67 -3.96 -9.13
CA LYS A 25 -15.43 -4.53 -8.00
C LYS A 25 -15.85 -5.96 -8.32
N GLY A 26 -15.76 -6.83 -7.32
CA GLY A 26 -16.26 -8.21 -7.43
C GLY A 26 -15.69 -8.94 -8.65
N SER A 27 -16.56 -9.52 -9.47
CA SER A 27 -16.16 -10.27 -10.67
C SER A 27 -15.43 -9.43 -11.72
N GLN A 28 -15.59 -8.11 -11.71
CA GLN A 28 -14.83 -7.22 -12.62
C GLN A 28 -13.32 -7.28 -12.38
N MET A 29 -12.88 -7.66 -11.18
CA MET A 29 -11.45 -7.81 -10.89
C MET A 29 -10.76 -8.88 -11.74
N ARG A 30 -11.53 -9.76 -12.40
CA ARG A 30 -11.04 -10.77 -13.34
C ARG A 30 -11.01 -10.32 -14.80
N ASN A 31 -11.52 -9.13 -15.09
CA ASN A 31 -11.52 -8.61 -16.44
C ASN A 31 -10.11 -8.17 -16.84
N ILE A 32 -9.37 -9.08 -17.44
CA ILE A 32 -8.02 -8.84 -17.97
C ILE A 32 -8.06 -8.93 -19.49
N SER A 33 -7.55 -7.91 -20.13
CA SER A 33 -7.20 -7.95 -21.56
C SER A 33 -5.84 -8.60 -21.72
N GLU A 34 -5.77 -9.58 -22.60
CA GLU A 34 -4.56 -10.29 -22.98
C GLU A 34 -4.28 -10.06 -24.46
N MET A 35 -3.08 -9.56 -24.77
CA MET A 35 -2.66 -9.28 -26.14
C MET A 35 -1.29 -9.92 -26.39
N PHE A 36 -1.07 -10.39 -27.61
CA PHE A 36 0.18 -11.02 -28.02
C PHE A 36 0.82 -10.26 -29.17
N ASP A 37 2.17 -10.24 -29.19
CA ASP A 37 2.97 -9.66 -30.26
C ASP A 37 2.57 -8.19 -30.55
N VAL A 38 2.58 -7.37 -29.47
CA VAL A 38 2.15 -5.97 -29.54
C VAL A 38 3.24 -5.00 -29.09
N ASP A 39 3.22 -3.81 -29.69
CA ASP A 39 4.04 -2.67 -29.29
C ASP A 39 3.21 -1.68 -28.46
N VAL A 40 3.68 -1.32 -27.29
CA VAL A 40 3.16 -0.22 -26.47
C VAL A 40 3.95 1.03 -26.83
N VAL A 41 3.28 2.02 -27.43
CA VAL A 41 3.88 3.30 -27.82
C VAL A 41 3.71 4.30 -26.69
N ILE A 42 4.82 4.88 -26.28
CA ILE A 42 4.88 5.80 -25.13
C ILE A 42 5.45 7.14 -25.61
N GLU A 43 4.72 8.23 -25.35
CA GLU A 43 5.13 9.59 -25.65
C GLU A 43 4.85 10.51 -24.45
N ASN A 44 5.81 11.33 -24.09
CA ASN A 44 5.68 12.27 -22.96
C ASN A 44 5.20 11.60 -21.66
N GLY A 45 5.70 10.40 -21.38
CA GLY A 45 5.36 9.65 -20.16
C GLY A 45 4.01 8.95 -20.16
N LYS A 46 3.25 9.03 -21.25
CA LYS A 46 1.93 8.40 -21.39
C LYS A 46 1.91 7.37 -22.50
N ILE A 47 1.05 6.37 -22.35
CA ILE A 47 0.73 5.44 -23.40
C ILE A 47 -0.14 6.17 -24.42
N THR A 48 0.26 6.14 -25.69
CA THR A 48 -0.47 6.78 -26.80
C THR A 48 -1.12 5.78 -27.72
N ASP A 49 -0.54 4.60 -27.89
CA ASP A 49 -1.08 3.55 -28.76
C ASP A 49 -0.63 2.16 -28.32
N ILE A 50 -1.42 1.14 -28.66
CA ILE A 50 -1.06 -0.27 -28.57
C ILE A 50 -1.37 -0.88 -29.94
N ARG A 51 -0.35 -1.36 -30.62
CA ARG A 51 -0.45 -1.80 -32.00
C ARG A 51 0.27 -3.15 -32.24
N ARG A 52 0.01 -3.78 -33.37
CA ARG A 52 0.79 -4.94 -33.77
C ARG A 52 2.27 -4.58 -33.90
N HIS A 53 3.11 -5.55 -33.60
CA HIS A 53 4.56 -5.36 -33.65
C HIS A 53 5.04 -4.84 -34.99
N LYS A 54 5.89 -3.83 -34.95
CA LYS A 54 6.61 -3.26 -36.10
C LYS A 54 8.07 -3.08 -35.79
N ASP A 55 8.37 -2.34 -34.72
CA ASP A 55 9.69 -2.00 -34.26
C ASP A 55 9.64 -1.60 -32.79
N ALA A 56 10.64 -1.94 -32.02
CA ALA A 56 10.69 -1.65 -30.60
C ALA A 56 12.09 -1.22 -30.16
N HIS A 57 12.12 -0.44 -29.06
CA HIS A 57 13.37 -0.07 -28.39
C HIS A 57 13.75 -1.09 -27.30
N ILE A 58 12.74 -1.72 -26.71
CA ILE A 58 12.87 -2.70 -25.64
C ILE A 58 11.89 -3.84 -25.93
N THR A 59 12.30 -5.08 -25.68
CA THR A 59 11.44 -6.26 -25.84
C THR A 59 11.34 -7.01 -24.51
N ALA A 60 10.15 -7.49 -24.17
CA ALA A 60 9.89 -8.28 -22.97
C ALA A 60 8.98 -9.47 -23.27
N LYS A 61 9.19 -10.59 -22.57
CA LYS A 61 8.32 -11.78 -22.66
C LYS A 61 6.91 -11.50 -22.15
N LEU A 62 6.83 -10.76 -21.05
CA LEU A 62 5.56 -10.32 -20.45
C LEU A 62 5.67 -8.86 -20.04
N VAL A 63 4.64 -8.09 -20.34
CA VAL A 63 4.47 -6.71 -19.86
C VAL A 63 3.17 -6.63 -19.06
N THR A 64 3.24 -5.98 -17.91
CA THR A 64 2.08 -5.64 -17.09
C THR A 64 2.13 -4.16 -16.71
N PRO A 65 1.01 -3.57 -16.24
CA PRO A 65 1.11 -2.32 -15.49
C PRO A 65 2.05 -2.48 -14.29
N GLY A 66 2.64 -1.37 -13.83
CA GLY A 66 3.43 -1.33 -12.61
C GLY A 66 2.61 -1.67 -11.37
N LEU A 67 3.27 -2.23 -10.38
CA LEU A 67 2.64 -2.65 -9.12
C LEU A 67 2.54 -1.46 -8.14
N PHE A 68 1.47 -1.43 -7.34
CA PHE A 68 1.22 -0.41 -6.32
C PHE A 68 1.07 -1.08 -4.95
N ASP A 69 1.98 -0.81 -4.02
CA ASP A 69 1.85 -1.23 -2.63
C ASP A 69 1.11 -0.15 -1.84
N VAL A 70 -0.15 -0.42 -1.52
CA VAL A 70 -1.05 0.61 -1.00
C VAL A 70 -1.06 0.72 0.52
N HIS A 71 -0.17 0.00 1.22
CA HIS A 71 -0.10 0.06 2.67
C HIS A 71 1.29 -0.31 3.17
N THR A 72 2.08 0.70 3.57
CA THR A 72 3.37 0.51 4.25
C THR A 72 3.50 1.49 5.42
N HIS A 73 4.37 1.17 6.37
CA HIS A 73 4.69 2.04 7.51
C HIS A 73 6.07 2.69 7.38
N ILE A 74 6.57 2.87 6.15
CA ILE A 74 7.74 3.71 5.90
C ILE A 74 7.33 5.18 6.15
N PRO A 75 8.14 5.97 6.89
CA PRO A 75 9.52 5.76 7.32
C PRO A 75 9.64 5.17 8.73
N PHE A 76 10.56 4.25 8.89
CA PHE A 76 10.99 3.76 10.20
C PHE A 76 12.48 3.37 10.17
N VAL A 77 13.09 3.22 11.35
CA VAL A 77 14.45 2.72 11.53
C VAL A 77 14.48 1.56 12.53
N GLY A 78 15.53 0.76 12.43
CA GLY A 78 15.77 -0.35 13.33
C GLY A 78 15.03 -1.63 12.96
N SER A 79 15.05 -2.60 13.87
CA SER A 79 14.50 -3.94 13.68
C SER A 79 13.92 -4.46 15.00
N ARG A 80 12.83 -5.19 14.90
CA ARG A 80 12.20 -5.90 16.02
C ARG A 80 12.53 -7.40 16.03
N SER A 81 13.69 -7.79 15.49
CA SER A 81 14.13 -9.19 15.41
C SER A 81 14.22 -9.89 16.76
N LYS A 82 14.49 -9.15 17.85
CA LYS A 82 14.45 -9.70 19.21
C LYS A 82 13.04 -10.15 19.61
N GLU A 83 12.01 -9.41 19.20
CA GLU A 83 10.62 -9.80 19.44
C GLU A 83 10.22 -11.04 18.62
N PHE A 84 10.71 -11.14 17.38
CA PHE A 84 10.55 -12.34 16.56
C PHE A 84 11.09 -13.58 17.30
N LEU A 85 12.28 -13.49 17.90
CA LEU A 85 12.83 -14.58 18.71
C LEU A 85 11.97 -14.87 19.96
N MET A 86 11.50 -13.84 20.66
CA MET A 86 10.62 -14.01 21.82
C MET A 86 9.33 -14.72 21.44
N ARG A 87 8.70 -14.36 20.31
CA ARG A 87 7.51 -15.03 19.78
C ARG A 87 7.79 -16.50 19.45
N ALA A 88 8.91 -16.78 18.78
CA ALA A 88 9.36 -18.15 18.48
C ALA A 88 9.57 -18.99 19.75
N GLN A 89 9.91 -18.37 20.87
CA GLN A 89 10.04 -19.00 22.20
C GLN A 89 8.68 -19.12 22.94
N GLY A 90 7.57 -18.75 22.31
CA GLY A 90 6.24 -18.82 22.90
C GLY A 90 5.88 -17.71 23.89
N ARG A 91 6.66 -16.63 23.93
CA ARG A 91 6.33 -15.46 24.76
C ARG A 91 5.04 -14.79 24.25
N LYS A 92 4.18 -14.45 25.22
CA LYS A 92 2.93 -13.75 24.91
C LYS A 92 3.20 -12.27 24.58
N TYR A 93 2.32 -11.68 23.79
CA TYR A 93 2.43 -10.26 23.41
C TYR A 93 2.57 -9.31 24.61
N VAL A 94 1.83 -9.56 25.69
CA VAL A 94 1.90 -8.77 26.94
C VAL A 94 3.31 -8.83 27.55
N GLU A 95 3.97 -9.99 27.53
CA GLU A 95 5.33 -10.15 28.05
C GLU A 95 6.36 -9.38 27.20
N ILE A 96 6.14 -9.35 25.88
CA ILE A 96 6.96 -8.58 24.94
C ILE A 96 6.81 -7.08 25.23
N LEU A 97 5.58 -6.60 25.40
CA LEU A 97 5.32 -5.20 25.76
C LEU A 97 5.96 -4.81 27.10
N GLN A 98 5.86 -5.67 28.13
CA GLN A 98 6.47 -5.45 29.45
C GLN A 98 8.00 -5.42 29.40
N SER A 99 8.61 -6.10 28.44
CA SER A 99 10.08 -6.08 28.21
C SER A 99 10.55 -4.86 27.42
N GLY A 100 9.68 -3.90 27.13
CA GLY A 100 9.99 -2.69 26.36
C GLY A 100 9.89 -2.86 24.85
N GLY A 101 9.27 -3.96 24.37
CA GLY A 101 8.98 -4.20 22.96
C GLY A 101 7.70 -3.52 22.47
N GLY A 102 7.25 -3.93 21.29
CA GLY A 102 6.05 -3.41 20.65
C GLY A 102 6.28 -2.12 19.89
N ILE A 103 5.20 -1.45 19.52
CA ILE A 103 5.23 -0.22 18.72
C ILE A 103 6.06 0.88 19.39
N HIS A 104 6.04 0.99 20.71
CA HIS A 104 6.79 2.00 21.45
C HIS A 104 8.30 1.86 21.31
N TYR A 105 8.82 0.64 21.11
CA TYR A 105 10.23 0.45 20.80
C TYR A 105 10.60 1.09 19.45
N THR A 106 9.79 0.89 18.42
CA THR A 106 10.00 1.55 17.12
C THR A 106 9.85 3.07 17.25
N THR A 107 8.87 3.54 18.04
CA THR A 107 8.70 4.96 18.35
C THR A 107 9.96 5.57 18.96
N GLU A 108 10.56 4.90 19.94
CA GLU A 108 11.79 5.36 20.57
C GLU A 108 12.95 5.45 19.55
N LEU A 109 13.11 4.44 18.68
CA LEU A 109 14.12 4.45 17.62
C LEU A 109 13.90 5.61 16.65
N VAL A 110 12.66 5.85 16.21
CA VAL A 110 12.31 6.94 15.30
C VAL A 110 12.55 8.30 15.97
N ARG A 111 12.14 8.48 17.22
CA ARG A 111 12.37 9.73 17.98
C ARG A 111 13.85 10.07 18.12
N ASN A 112 14.67 9.06 18.39
CA ASN A 112 16.12 9.21 18.58
C ASN A 112 16.91 9.31 17.27
N SER A 113 16.32 8.98 16.13
CA SER A 113 16.98 9.11 14.82
C SER A 113 16.89 10.54 14.30
N THR A 114 17.92 10.93 13.55
CA THR A 114 17.91 12.14 12.75
C THR A 114 16.98 11.99 11.54
N GLU A 115 16.53 13.10 10.98
CA GLU A 115 15.74 13.09 9.74
C GLU A 115 16.53 12.48 8.57
N GLU A 116 17.88 12.68 8.54
CA GLU A 116 18.74 12.10 7.51
C GLU A 116 18.85 10.57 7.62
N GLU A 117 19.03 10.02 8.82
CA GLU A 117 19.08 8.57 9.04
C GLU A 117 17.77 7.90 8.63
N LEU A 118 16.64 8.53 9.01
CA LEU A 118 15.30 8.06 8.66
C LEU A 118 15.08 8.09 7.13
N PHE A 119 15.54 9.17 6.48
CA PHE A 119 15.48 9.31 5.02
C PHE A 119 16.32 8.26 4.29
N LEU A 120 17.58 8.07 4.68
CA LEU A 120 18.47 7.12 4.03
C LEU A 120 17.97 5.68 4.13
N GLN A 121 17.40 5.31 5.29
CA GLN A 121 16.79 4.00 5.46
C GLN A 121 15.53 3.85 4.59
N SER A 122 14.67 4.87 4.54
CA SER A 122 13.45 4.88 3.72
C SER A 122 13.77 4.81 2.23
N LYS A 123 14.80 5.53 1.79
CA LYS A 123 15.30 5.49 0.41
C LYS A 123 15.73 4.09 -0.01
N ARG A 124 16.46 3.37 0.85
CA ARG A 124 16.86 1.99 0.58
C ARG A 124 15.63 1.10 0.39
N TYR A 125 14.62 1.21 1.26
CA TYR A 125 13.38 0.44 1.10
C TYR A 125 12.65 0.79 -0.20
N ALA A 126 12.60 2.07 -0.56
CA ALA A 126 11.98 2.51 -1.82
C ALA A 126 12.72 1.90 -3.05
N GLU A 127 14.05 1.86 -3.03
CA GLU A 127 14.85 1.21 -4.07
C GLU A 127 14.62 -0.30 -4.12
N ASP A 128 14.48 -0.94 -2.97
CA ASP A 128 14.13 -2.36 -2.89
C ASP A 128 12.73 -2.65 -3.47
N PHE A 129 11.71 -1.85 -3.14
CA PHE A 129 10.36 -1.95 -3.75
C PHE A 129 10.41 -1.79 -5.27
N LEU A 130 11.11 -0.76 -5.75
CA LEU A 130 11.28 -0.51 -7.17
C LEU A 130 11.90 -1.71 -7.90
N SER A 131 12.92 -2.32 -7.29
CA SER A 131 13.62 -3.49 -7.86
C SER A 131 12.72 -4.71 -8.05
N HIS A 132 11.58 -4.75 -7.38
CA HIS A 132 10.58 -5.81 -7.47
C HIS A 132 9.33 -5.42 -8.29
N GLY A 133 9.41 -4.34 -9.10
CA GLY A 133 8.34 -3.94 -10.00
C GLY A 133 7.27 -3.03 -9.37
N VAL A 134 7.48 -2.57 -8.14
CA VAL A 134 6.59 -1.58 -7.53
C VAL A 134 6.92 -0.20 -8.10
N VAL A 135 5.92 0.50 -8.62
CA VAL A 135 6.03 1.84 -9.20
C VAL A 135 5.42 2.93 -8.31
N GLY A 136 4.61 2.51 -7.35
CA GLY A 136 4.02 3.42 -6.39
C GLY A 136 3.78 2.78 -5.04
N ILE A 137 3.99 3.55 -3.97
CA ILE A 137 3.79 3.11 -2.58
C ILE A 137 3.03 4.15 -1.78
N GLU A 138 2.28 3.68 -0.79
CA GLU A 138 1.81 4.53 0.28
C GLU A 138 2.79 4.48 1.45
N CYS A 139 3.17 5.65 1.96
CA CYS A 139 4.02 5.80 3.13
C CYS A 139 3.23 6.48 4.26
N LYS A 140 3.37 5.98 5.50
CA LYS A 140 2.65 6.48 6.67
C LYS A 140 3.62 7.03 7.74
N SER A 141 3.24 8.13 8.39
CA SER A 141 3.77 8.42 9.73
C SER A 141 3.21 7.44 10.76
N GLY A 142 3.29 7.70 12.07
CA GLY A 142 2.65 6.88 13.10
C GLY A 142 3.63 6.22 14.07
N TYR A 143 4.92 6.45 13.90
CA TYR A 143 5.93 6.09 14.89
C TYR A 143 6.50 7.30 15.64
N GLY A 144 5.94 8.49 15.43
CA GLY A 144 6.29 9.68 16.21
C GLY A 144 5.59 9.69 17.56
N LEU A 145 4.28 9.51 17.56
CA LEU A 145 3.38 9.61 18.70
C LEU A 145 3.52 10.93 19.47
N ASP A 146 3.99 11.96 18.78
CA ASP A 146 4.00 13.37 19.15
C ASP A 146 4.11 14.24 17.90
N VAL A 147 3.77 15.51 18.01
CA VAL A 147 3.70 16.45 16.88
C VAL A 147 5.04 16.56 16.13
N GLU A 148 6.15 16.70 16.84
CA GLU A 148 7.47 16.94 16.25
C GLU A 148 7.92 15.74 15.41
N ASN A 149 7.79 14.53 15.96
CA ASN A 149 8.27 13.32 15.32
C ASN A 149 7.31 12.81 14.23
N GLU A 150 6.00 13.03 14.35
CA GLU A 150 5.07 12.80 13.24
C GLU A 150 5.38 13.71 12.06
N LEU A 151 5.61 15.01 12.29
CA LEU A 151 6.02 15.95 11.24
C LEU A 151 7.40 15.59 10.65
N LYS A 152 8.34 15.10 11.46
CA LYS A 152 9.63 14.58 10.98
C LYS A 152 9.43 13.45 9.96
N GLN A 153 8.58 12.47 10.28
CA GLN A 153 8.27 11.39 9.35
C GLN A 153 7.63 11.90 8.05
N LEU A 154 6.65 12.81 8.15
CA LEU A 154 5.99 13.38 6.96
C LEU A 154 6.96 14.18 6.09
N ARG A 155 7.92 14.92 6.67
CA ARG A 155 8.97 15.61 5.91
C ARG A 155 9.88 14.62 5.18
N VAL A 156 10.23 13.50 5.83
CA VAL A 156 10.99 12.42 5.18
C VAL A 156 10.21 11.83 4.00
N ILE A 157 8.92 11.58 4.13
CA ILE A 157 8.06 11.10 3.03
C ILE A 157 8.05 12.12 1.88
N LYS A 158 7.86 13.40 2.19
CA LYS A 158 7.90 14.49 1.18
C LYS A 158 9.24 14.51 0.43
N ARG A 159 10.36 14.40 1.16
CA ARG A 159 11.71 14.33 0.56
C ARG A 159 11.89 13.08 -0.28
N LEU A 160 11.39 11.94 0.17
CA LEU A 160 11.45 10.68 -0.57
C LEU A 160 10.68 10.80 -1.90
N HIS A 161 9.47 11.39 -1.87
CA HIS A 161 8.68 11.65 -3.07
C HIS A 161 9.42 12.52 -4.10
N GLN A 162 10.20 13.52 -3.62
CA GLN A 162 10.95 14.44 -4.50
C GLN A 162 12.22 13.82 -5.11
N THR A 163 12.75 12.76 -4.51
CA THR A 163 14.07 12.21 -4.87
C THR A 163 14.04 10.77 -5.38
N SER A 164 12.90 10.10 -5.29
CA SER A 164 12.67 8.73 -5.79
C SER A 164 12.02 8.74 -7.17
N PHE A 165 12.20 7.66 -7.92
CA PHE A 165 11.36 7.37 -9.10
C PHE A 165 9.94 6.95 -8.71
N LEU A 166 9.76 6.36 -7.52
CA LEU A 166 8.44 5.88 -7.07
C LEU A 166 7.43 7.02 -6.93
N LYS A 167 6.20 6.72 -7.31
CA LYS A 167 5.03 7.53 -6.99
C LYS A 167 4.65 7.28 -5.54
N ILE A 168 4.78 8.30 -4.68
CA ILE A 168 4.57 8.15 -3.24
C ILE A 168 3.34 8.94 -2.82
N SER A 169 2.39 8.23 -2.20
CA SER A 169 1.26 8.82 -1.49
C SER A 169 1.56 8.85 0.00
N SER A 170 1.29 9.98 0.65
CA SER A 170 1.60 10.20 2.06
C SER A 170 0.36 10.15 2.92
N THR A 171 0.44 9.44 4.05
CA THR A 171 -0.60 9.28 5.05
C THR A 171 -0.13 9.77 6.41
N PHE A 172 -0.92 10.61 7.06
CA PHE A 172 -0.74 10.95 8.46
C PHE A 172 -1.46 9.93 9.34
N LEU A 173 -0.70 9.15 10.11
CA LEU A 173 -1.20 8.12 11.02
C LEU A 173 -0.85 8.46 12.49
N GLY A 174 -1.10 9.70 12.94
CA GLY A 174 -0.86 10.08 14.33
C GLY A 174 -1.62 9.20 15.34
N LEU A 175 -2.74 8.62 14.93
CA LEU A 175 -3.53 7.69 15.75
C LEU A 175 -3.14 6.22 15.52
N HIS A 176 -1.83 5.90 15.50
CA HIS A 176 -1.33 4.53 15.37
C HIS A 176 -1.29 3.79 16.70
N ALA A 177 -0.94 4.48 17.78
CA ALA A 177 -0.98 3.94 19.13
C ALA A 177 -1.19 5.08 20.13
N ARG A 178 -1.63 4.71 21.37
CA ARG A 178 -1.78 5.68 22.44
C ARG A 178 -0.41 6.08 23.00
N PRO A 179 -0.10 7.39 23.11
CA PRO A 179 1.10 7.83 23.80
C PRO A 179 1.00 7.46 25.30
N LYS A 180 2.15 7.21 25.93
CA LYS A 180 2.21 6.82 27.36
C LYS A 180 2.29 8.00 28.31
N ASP A 181 2.61 9.17 27.82
CA ASP A 181 3.04 10.35 28.57
C ASP A 181 1.98 11.46 28.65
N ARG A 182 0.78 11.23 28.11
CA ARG A 182 -0.31 12.22 28.08
C ARG A 182 -1.69 11.58 28.00
N SER A 183 -2.73 12.37 28.28
CA SER A 183 -4.12 11.92 28.15
C SER A 183 -4.51 11.77 26.67
N LEU A 184 -5.58 11.02 26.40
CA LEU A 184 -6.13 10.89 25.06
C LEU A 184 -6.63 12.25 24.53
N ASP A 185 -7.36 12.99 25.35
CA ASP A 185 -7.96 14.28 24.96
C ASP A 185 -6.88 15.29 24.57
N ASP A 186 -5.83 15.43 25.42
CA ASP A 186 -4.69 16.31 25.13
C ASP A 186 -4.01 15.91 23.81
N TYR A 187 -3.82 14.61 23.57
CA TYR A 187 -3.19 14.12 22.37
C TYR A 187 -4.04 14.38 21.12
N LEU A 188 -5.33 14.12 21.18
CA LEU A 188 -6.25 14.42 20.08
C LEU A 188 -6.30 15.91 19.74
N ASP A 189 -6.27 16.77 20.75
CA ASP A 189 -6.25 18.23 20.56
C ASP A 189 -4.93 18.70 19.93
N GLU A 190 -3.78 18.15 20.35
CA GLU A 190 -2.49 18.41 19.70
C GLU A 190 -2.51 17.99 18.22
N LEU A 191 -2.99 16.77 17.91
CA LEU A 191 -3.05 16.28 16.53
C LEU A 191 -4.04 17.07 15.67
N LYS A 192 -5.21 17.46 16.22
CA LYS A 192 -6.14 18.36 15.53
C LYS A 192 -5.48 19.69 15.17
N GLY A 193 -4.68 20.23 16.12
CA GLY A 193 -4.00 21.50 15.95
C GLY A 193 -3.01 21.55 14.78
N ILE A 194 -2.39 20.42 14.41
CA ILE A 194 -1.42 20.35 13.32
C ILE A 194 -2.01 19.96 11.97
N LEU A 195 -3.24 19.44 11.89
CA LEU A 195 -3.85 19.04 10.61
C LEU A 195 -3.91 20.17 9.57
N PRO A 196 -4.26 21.43 9.93
CA PRO A 196 -4.24 22.53 8.97
C PRO A 196 -2.85 22.76 8.36
N TYR A 197 -1.80 22.69 9.17
CA TYR A 197 -0.42 22.83 8.72
C TYR A 197 0.00 21.69 7.78
N ILE A 198 -0.34 20.43 8.15
CA ILE A 198 -0.08 19.26 7.29
C ILE A 198 -0.73 19.45 5.93
N LYS A 199 -1.97 19.98 5.90
CA LYS A 199 -2.71 20.23 4.66
C LYS A 199 -2.09 21.34 3.82
N GLU A 200 -1.80 22.49 4.44
CA GLU A 200 -1.21 23.66 3.79
C GLU A 200 0.16 23.34 3.15
N GLU A 201 0.99 22.60 3.88
CA GLU A 201 2.32 22.19 3.43
C GLU A 201 2.30 20.97 2.49
N ASN A 202 1.11 20.41 2.18
CA ASN A 202 0.95 19.18 1.38
C ASN A 202 1.85 18.04 1.88
N LEU A 203 1.85 17.81 3.20
CA LEU A 203 2.66 16.77 3.83
C LEU A 203 1.96 15.41 3.79
N ALA A 204 0.62 15.37 3.77
CA ALA A 204 -0.17 14.16 3.64
C ALA A 204 -1.39 14.36 2.74
N GLN A 205 -1.75 13.32 2.02
CA GLN A 205 -3.00 13.20 1.25
C GLN A 205 -4.08 12.55 2.09
N PHE A 206 -3.70 11.53 2.85
CA PHE A 206 -4.59 10.74 3.68
C PHE A 206 -4.39 11.01 5.17
N VAL A 207 -5.45 10.80 5.94
CA VAL A 207 -5.42 10.63 7.40
C VAL A 207 -5.94 9.24 7.73
N ASP A 208 -5.21 8.52 8.58
CA ASP A 208 -5.50 7.15 8.99
C ASP A 208 -5.54 7.04 10.52
N ALA A 209 -6.23 6.03 11.03
CA ALA A 209 -6.27 5.71 12.44
C ALA A 209 -6.32 4.19 12.65
N PHE A 210 -5.66 3.71 13.68
CA PHE A 210 -5.76 2.32 14.12
C PHE A 210 -6.96 2.15 15.05
N CYS A 211 -8.10 1.85 14.46
CA CYS A 211 -9.38 1.68 15.14
C CYS A 211 -9.62 0.19 15.45
N ASP A 212 -9.12 -0.27 16.61
CA ASP A 212 -9.19 -1.68 16.98
C ASP A 212 -9.01 -1.87 18.50
N ALA A 213 -9.22 -3.10 18.97
CA ALA A 213 -9.01 -3.49 20.35
C ALA A 213 -7.56 -3.21 20.80
N GLY A 214 -7.42 -2.47 21.89
CA GLY A 214 -6.12 -2.09 22.45
C GLY A 214 -5.47 -0.86 21.80
N ALA A 215 -6.09 -0.26 20.78
CA ALA A 215 -5.70 1.01 20.17
C ALA A 215 -6.79 2.07 20.42
N TYR A 216 -7.60 2.41 19.42
CA TYR A 216 -8.65 3.43 19.56
C TYR A 216 -10.03 2.84 19.28
N ALA A 217 -11.04 3.22 20.07
CA ALA A 217 -12.44 2.90 19.81
C ALA A 217 -13.03 3.88 18.77
N PRO A 218 -14.09 3.46 18.02
CA PRO A 218 -14.72 4.31 17.01
C PRO A 218 -15.16 5.69 17.53
N ASP A 219 -15.81 5.74 18.69
CA ASP A 219 -16.31 6.97 19.33
C ASP A 219 -15.20 7.91 19.78
N GLU A 220 -14.02 7.40 20.10
CA GLU A 220 -12.85 8.21 20.49
C GLU A 220 -12.27 8.99 19.30
N ILE A 221 -12.33 8.42 18.08
CA ILE A 221 -11.67 8.99 16.90
C ILE A 221 -12.62 9.65 15.90
N GLU A 222 -13.93 9.41 15.99
CA GLU A 222 -14.92 9.90 15.01
C GLU A 222 -14.83 11.41 14.77
N GLN A 223 -14.74 12.20 15.87
CA GLN A 223 -14.65 13.65 15.75
C GLN A 223 -13.35 14.10 15.09
N PHE A 224 -12.22 13.44 15.39
CA PHE A 224 -10.93 13.73 14.80
C PHE A 224 -10.95 13.43 13.28
N MET A 225 -11.44 12.25 12.89
CA MET A 225 -11.53 11.83 11.50
C MET A 225 -12.51 12.71 10.72
N THR A 226 -13.64 13.08 11.32
CA THR A 226 -14.58 14.03 10.72
C THR A 226 -13.93 15.40 10.48
N TYR A 227 -13.18 15.92 11.44
CA TYR A 227 -12.46 17.17 11.27
C TYR A 227 -11.41 17.08 10.15
N ALA A 228 -10.61 16.01 10.11
CA ALA A 228 -9.67 15.79 9.01
C ALA A 228 -10.38 15.81 7.64
N LYS A 229 -11.54 15.18 7.53
CA LYS A 229 -12.35 15.21 6.31
C LYS A 229 -12.79 16.63 5.92
N THR A 230 -13.19 17.47 6.89
CA THR A 230 -13.58 18.86 6.61
C THR A 230 -12.43 19.71 6.08
N LEU A 231 -11.19 19.36 6.41
CA LEU A 231 -9.97 19.98 5.86
C LEU A 231 -9.60 19.44 4.46
N GLY A 232 -10.36 18.48 3.92
CA GLY A 232 -10.17 17.91 2.60
C GLY A 232 -9.12 16.81 2.54
N PHE A 233 -8.85 16.11 3.64
CA PHE A 233 -8.09 14.86 3.62
C PHE A 233 -9.00 13.71 3.17
N ASP A 234 -8.44 12.78 2.41
CA ASP A 234 -9.02 11.46 2.22
C ASP A 234 -8.77 10.62 3.48
N LEU A 235 -9.72 9.78 3.86
CA LEU A 235 -9.63 8.99 5.09
C LEU A 235 -9.34 7.53 4.80
N ARG A 236 -8.57 6.90 5.69
CA ARG A 236 -8.34 5.46 5.77
C ARG A 236 -8.49 4.99 7.21
N LEU A 237 -8.71 3.70 7.42
CA LEU A 237 -8.80 3.11 8.76
C LEU A 237 -8.16 1.71 8.77
N HIS A 238 -7.19 1.46 9.65
CA HIS A 238 -6.91 0.10 10.10
C HIS A 238 -8.14 -0.36 10.88
N ALA A 239 -8.76 -1.43 10.44
CA ALA A 239 -10.10 -1.80 10.89
C ALA A 239 -10.22 -3.31 11.11
N ASP A 240 -10.80 -3.69 12.25
CA ASP A 240 -11.23 -5.05 12.54
C ASP A 240 -10.13 -6.11 12.26
N GLU A 241 -8.87 -5.79 12.61
CA GLU A 241 -7.72 -6.69 12.49
C GLU A 241 -7.66 -7.67 13.67
N ILE A 242 -7.76 -7.14 14.90
CA ILE A 242 -7.65 -7.89 16.16
C ILE A 242 -9.03 -8.36 16.60
N GLU A 243 -9.99 -7.43 16.67
CA GLU A 243 -11.39 -7.69 17.02
C GLU A 243 -12.30 -6.81 16.14
N ASN A 244 -13.56 -7.23 15.96
CA ASN A 244 -14.57 -6.37 15.35
C ASN A 244 -15.09 -5.37 16.38
N VAL A 245 -14.57 -4.16 16.33
CA VAL A 245 -14.98 -3.05 17.22
C VAL A 245 -15.94 -2.06 16.54
N GLY A 246 -16.31 -2.33 15.28
CA GLY A 246 -17.13 -1.45 14.47
C GLY A 246 -16.36 -0.42 13.65
N ALA A 247 -15.05 -0.64 13.46
CA ALA A 247 -14.18 0.26 12.71
C ALA A 247 -14.57 0.32 11.23
N THR A 248 -14.90 -0.83 10.62
CA THR A 248 -15.43 -0.87 9.23
C THR A 248 -16.71 -0.05 9.10
N LYS A 249 -17.63 -0.12 10.06
CA LYS A 249 -18.87 0.67 10.05
C LYS A 249 -18.55 2.18 10.10
N LEU A 250 -17.66 2.60 10.99
CA LEU A 250 -17.20 4.00 11.05
C LEU A 250 -16.58 4.44 9.73
N GLY A 251 -15.72 3.62 9.11
CA GLY A 251 -15.13 3.91 7.81
C GLY A 251 -16.18 4.13 6.70
N ILE A 252 -17.25 3.35 6.70
CA ILE A 252 -18.39 3.53 5.76
C ILE A 252 -19.11 4.84 6.04
N GLU A 253 -19.46 5.14 7.30
CA GLU A 253 -20.18 6.35 7.70
C GLU A 253 -19.39 7.61 7.40
N LEU A 254 -18.08 7.59 7.59
CA LEU A 254 -17.17 8.67 7.23
C LEU A 254 -16.89 8.74 5.73
N GLY A 255 -17.24 7.72 4.93
CA GLY A 255 -16.91 7.64 3.51
C GLY A 255 -15.40 7.60 3.29
N ALA A 256 -14.70 6.77 4.04
CA ALA A 256 -13.28 6.53 3.87
C ALA A 256 -12.96 5.98 2.48
N LYS A 257 -11.74 6.18 2.00
CA LYS A 257 -11.29 5.55 0.74
C LYS A 257 -11.12 4.05 0.91
N SER A 258 -10.57 3.63 2.05
CA SER A 258 -10.45 2.21 2.38
C SER A 258 -10.60 1.93 3.87
N VAL A 259 -10.96 0.68 4.15
CA VAL A 259 -10.76 0.02 5.44
C VAL A 259 -9.76 -1.10 5.22
N ASP A 260 -8.78 -1.17 6.09
CA ASP A 260 -7.59 -1.97 5.88
C ASP A 260 -7.56 -3.13 6.90
N HIS A 261 -6.97 -4.29 6.55
CA HIS A 261 -6.92 -5.56 7.28
C HIS A 261 -8.22 -6.37 7.27
N VAL A 262 -9.23 -5.97 7.99
CA VAL A 262 -10.59 -6.56 8.10
C VAL A 262 -10.62 -8.07 8.36
N LEU A 263 -9.69 -8.59 9.19
CA LEU A 263 -9.59 -10.02 9.51
C LEU A 263 -10.83 -10.53 10.26
N LYS A 264 -11.43 -9.67 11.09
CA LYS A 264 -12.56 -9.98 11.98
C LYS A 264 -13.88 -9.34 11.51
N ILE A 265 -13.94 -8.93 10.24
CA ILE A 265 -15.13 -8.29 9.67
C ILE A 265 -16.37 -9.17 9.78
N SER A 266 -17.51 -8.58 10.13
CA SER A 266 -18.79 -9.28 10.20
C SER A 266 -19.51 -9.36 8.86
N ASP A 267 -20.48 -10.29 8.76
CA ASP A 267 -21.32 -10.42 7.57
C ASP A 267 -22.18 -9.18 7.32
N SER A 268 -22.62 -8.50 8.39
CA SER A 268 -23.33 -7.23 8.29
C SER A 268 -22.46 -6.13 7.71
N ASP A 269 -21.19 -6.07 8.11
CA ASP A 269 -20.24 -5.06 7.60
C ASP A 269 -19.89 -5.33 6.13
N ILE A 270 -19.69 -6.60 5.74
CA ILE A 270 -19.52 -6.99 4.33
C ILE A 270 -20.73 -6.53 3.50
N SER A 271 -21.95 -6.78 4.01
CA SER A 271 -23.17 -6.32 3.34
C SER A 271 -23.27 -4.79 3.25
N ALA A 272 -22.78 -4.06 4.24
CA ALA A 272 -22.72 -2.60 4.20
C ALA A 272 -21.67 -2.08 3.21
N LEU A 273 -20.45 -2.65 3.22
CA LEU A 273 -19.38 -2.33 2.29
C LEU A 273 -19.82 -2.52 0.83
N SER A 274 -20.52 -3.62 0.52
CA SER A 274 -20.95 -3.92 -0.85
C SER A 274 -21.90 -2.83 -1.44
N ARG A 275 -22.53 -2.02 -0.60
CA ARG A 275 -23.40 -0.90 -1.00
C ARG A 275 -22.69 0.46 -0.90
N SER A 276 -21.41 0.47 -0.55
CA SER A 276 -20.60 1.68 -0.39
C SER A 276 -19.61 1.84 -1.55
N ASN A 277 -18.83 2.93 -1.49
CA ASN A 277 -17.67 3.13 -2.36
C ASN A 277 -16.34 2.91 -1.61
N VAL A 278 -16.39 2.44 -0.38
CA VAL A 278 -15.20 2.15 0.42
C VAL A 278 -14.54 0.88 -0.12
N MET A 279 -13.26 0.96 -0.40
CA MET A 279 -12.46 -0.18 -0.82
C MET A 279 -11.94 -0.95 0.40
N VAL A 280 -11.47 -2.15 0.18
CA VAL A 280 -10.79 -2.94 1.21
C VAL A 280 -9.32 -3.15 0.80
N THR A 281 -8.40 -2.86 1.71
CA THR A 281 -6.98 -3.22 1.53
C THR A 281 -6.67 -4.47 2.34
N LEU A 282 -6.09 -5.48 1.70
CA LEU A 282 -5.71 -6.73 2.34
C LEU A 282 -4.19 -6.88 2.42
N MET A 283 -3.70 -7.28 3.60
CA MET A 283 -2.29 -7.45 3.91
C MET A 283 -2.03 -8.88 4.43
N PRO A 284 -1.95 -9.88 3.54
CA PRO A 284 -1.77 -11.26 3.98
C PRO A 284 -0.42 -11.53 4.66
N ASN A 285 0.59 -10.67 4.46
CA ASN A 285 1.88 -10.76 5.13
C ASN A 285 1.76 -10.72 6.64
N THR A 286 0.93 -9.80 7.16
CA THR A 286 0.71 -9.62 8.60
C THR A 286 0.12 -10.87 9.22
N SER A 287 -0.96 -11.40 8.61
CA SER A 287 -1.57 -12.67 9.03
C SER A 287 -0.56 -13.81 9.03
N PHE A 288 0.25 -13.93 7.97
CA PHE A 288 1.27 -14.96 7.86
C PHE A 288 2.36 -14.82 8.95
N TYR A 289 2.89 -13.61 9.12
CA TYR A 289 3.99 -13.38 10.07
C TYR A 289 3.57 -13.56 11.52
N LEU A 290 2.34 -13.14 11.85
CA LEU A 290 1.79 -13.28 13.20
C LEU A 290 1.23 -14.68 13.49
N GLY A 291 1.03 -15.51 12.46
CA GLY A 291 0.38 -16.83 12.59
C GLY A 291 -1.12 -16.72 12.86
N GLU A 292 -1.75 -15.64 12.43
CA GLU A 292 -3.18 -15.37 12.59
C GLU A 292 -4.01 -15.91 11.41
N GLY A 293 -5.35 -15.83 11.54
CA GLY A 293 -6.26 -16.11 10.44
C GLY A 293 -6.16 -15.08 9.32
N PHE A 294 -6.59 -15.45 8.12
CA PHE A 294 -6.61 -14.55 6.96
C PHE A 294 -7.98 -13.90 6.79
N ALA A 295 -7.98 -12.67 6.23
CA ALA A 295 -9.21 -11.97 5.89
C ALA A 295 -10.07 -12.77 4.87
N PRO A 296 -11.42 -12.66 4.92
CA PRO A 296 -12.32 -13.43 4.06
C PRO A 296 -12.42 -12.85 2.64
N ALA A 297 -11.28 -12.73 1.94
CA ALA A 297 -11.19 -12.06 0.63
C ALA A 297 -12.16 -12.61 -0.41
N ARG A 298 -12.32 -13.95 -0.49
CA ARG A 298 -13.25 -14.54 -1.44
C ARG A 298 -14.67 -14.03 -1.23
N LYS A 299 -15.12 -13.97 0.04
CA LYS A 299 -16.44 -13.47 0.40
C LYS A 299 -16.60 -11.98 0.09
N LEU A 300 -15.56 -11.17 0.34
CA LEU A 300 -15.55 -9.75 0.02
C LEU A 300 -15.69 -9.54 -1.49
N ILE A 301 -14.89 -10.22 -2.30
CA ILE A 301 -14.93 -10.13 -3.76
C ILE A 301 -16.30 -10.59 -4.30
N ASP A 302 -16.80 -11.76 -3.85
CA ASP A 302 -18.08 -12.30 -4.29
C ASP A 302 -19.27 -11.40 -3.88
N SER A 303 -19.08 -10.57 -2.86
CA SER A 303 -20.07 -9.55 -2.44
C SER A 303 -19.97 -8.24 -3.24
N GLY A 304 -19.11 -8.16 -4.26
CA GLY A 304 -19.00 -6.98 -5.13
C GLY A 304 -18.12 -5.87 -4.58
N ILE A 305 -17.20 -6.15 -3.67
CA ILE A 305 -16.30 -5.16 -3.07
C ILE A 305 -15.01 -5.08 -3.89
N ALA A 306 -14.45 -3.87 -4.01
CA ALA A 306 -13.14 -3.64 -4.62
C ALA A 306 -12.03 -3.92 -3.63
N ILE A 307 -11.06 -4.76 -4.02
CA ILE A 307 -9.89 -5.10 -3.20
C ILE A 307 -8.64 -4.47 -3.79
N ALA A 308 -7.79 -3.91 -2.91
CA ALA A 308 -6.39 -3.61 -3.18
C ALA A 308 -5.49 -4.45 -2.26
N LEU A 309 -4.23 -4.62 -2.63
CA LEU A 309 -3.24 -5.37 -1.86
C LEU A 309 -2.10 -4.45 -1.39
N GLY A 310 -1.63 -4.70 -0.17
CA GLY A 310 -0.45 -4.06 0.40
C GLY A 310 0.40 -5.05 1.16
N SER A 311 1.65 -4.68 1.41
CA SER A 311 2.58 -5.50 2.20
C SER A 311 2.41 -5.33 3.70
N ASP A 312 1.84 -4.22 4.14
CA ASP A 312 1.91 -3.77 5.54
C ASP A 312 3.36 -3.67 6.04
N PHE A 313 4.28 -3.33 5.15
CA PHE A 313 5.71 -3.36 5.49
C PHE A 313 6.03 -2.51 6.71
N ASN A 314 6.36 -3.19 7.80
CA ASN A 314 6.70 -2.60 9.09
C ASN A 314 7.64 -3.52 9.88
N PRO A 315 8.38 -3.01 10.88
CA PRO A 315 9.36 -3.81 11.60
C PRO A 315 8.75 -4.82 12.58
N GLY A 316 7.46 -4.74 12.90
CA GLY A 316 6.83 -5.49 13.99
C GLY A 316 6.03 -6.69 13.59
N SER A 317 5.16 -6.52 12.62
CA SER A 317 4.15 -7.50 12.22
C SER A 317 4.28 -7.96 10.76
N ALA A 318 5.04 -7.24 9.92
CA ALA A 318 5.22 -7.58 8.51
C ALA A 318 6.56 -7.10 7.93
N PRO A 319 7.71 -7.65 8.35
CA PRO A 319 9.02 -7.22 7.84
C PRO A 319 9.33 -7.80 6.44
N ILE A 320 8.32 -7.91 5.59
CA ILE A 320 8.38 -8.50 4.24
C ILE A 320 7.73 -7.52 3.27
N TYR A 321 8.46 -7.11 2.24
CA TYR A 321 7.98 -6.14 1.24
C TYR A 321 7.96 -6.68 -0.20
N GLN A 322 8.32 -7.94 -0.42
CA GLN A 322 8.33 -8.55 -1.76
C GLN A 322 6.90 -8.76 -2.27
N PRO A 323 6.47 -8.09 -3.36
CA PRO A 323 5.11 -8.22 -3.87
C PRO A 323 4.81 -9.64 -4.37
N SER A 324 5.79 -10.36 -4.93
CA SER A 324 5.64 -11.76 -5.32
C SER A 324 5.22 -12.67 -4.16
N PHE A 325 5.72 -12.40 -2.94
CA PHE A 325 5.32 -13.14 -1.74
C PHE A 325 3.90 -12.77 -1.29
N VAL A 326 3.54 -11.48 -1.32
CA VAL A 326 2.16 -11.04 -1.03
C VAL A 326 1.17 -11.66 -2.02
N MET A 327 1.52 -11.68 -3.32
CA MET A 327 0.72 -12.34 -4.36
C MET A 327 0.56 -13.84 -4.11
N HIS A 328 1.66 -14.53 -3.70
CA HIS A 328 1.62 -15.95 -3.30
C HIS A 328 0.62 -16.18 -2.19
N LEU A 329 0.68 -15.38 -1.13
CA LEU A 329 -0.25 -15.48 0.01
C LEU A 329 -1.70 -15.17 -0.40
N ALA A 330 -1.90 -14.16 -1.26
CA ALA A 330 -3.21 -13.78 -1.76
C ALA A 330 -3.86 -14.94 -2.54
N ILE A 331 -3.13 -15.58 -3.45
CA ILE A 331 -3.64 -16.74 -4.20
C ILE A 331 -3.85 -17.93 -3.26
N ARG A 332 -2.86 -18.24 -2.43
CA ARG A 332 -2.84 -19.50 -1.67
C ARG A 332 -3.80 -19.49 -0.48
N PHE A 333 -3.86 -18.37 0.25
CA PHE A 333 -4.58 -18.27 1.52
C PHE A 333 -5.83 -17.39 1.45
N LEU A 334 -5.80 -16.28 0.70
CA LEU A 334 -6.99 -15.45 0.48
C LEU A 334 -7.90 -16.01 -0.61
N LYS A 335 -7.47 -17.03 -1.36
CA LYS A 335 -8.22 -17.66 -2.46
C LYS A 335 -8.60 -16.68 -3.58
N MET A 336 -7.74 -15.73 -3.81
CA MET A 336 -7.85 -14.83 -4.95
C MET A 336 -7.35 -15.54 -6.23
N GLU A 337 -7.97 -15.24 -7.37
CA GLU A 337 -7.49 -15.70 -8.67
C GLU A 337 -6.33 -14.81 -9.16
N PRO A 338 -5.43 -15.32 -10.02
CA PRO A 338 -4.26 -14.53 -10.49
C PRO A 338 -4.66 -13.19 -11.10
N GLU A 339 -5.76 -13.13 -11.84
CA GLU A 339 -6.30 -11.92 -12.47
C GLU A 339 -6.78 -10.92 -11.41
N GLU A 340 -7.41 -11.39 -10.34
CA GLU A 340 -7.84 -10.56 -9.22
C GLU A 340 -6.63 -9.97 -8.48
N VAL A 341 -5.56 -10.75 -8.33
CA VAL A 341 -4.31 -10.31 -7.71
C VAL A 341 -3.62 -9.26 -8.57
N LEU A 342 -3.54 -9.46 -9.89
CA LEU A 342 -3.00 -8.47 -10.82
C LEU A 342 -3.79 -7.15 -10.72
N THR A 343 -5.12 -7.22 -10.80
CA THR A 343 -6.00 -6.03 -10.69
C THR A 343 -5.84 -5.31 -9.34
N ALA A 344 -5.74 -6.07 -8.23
CA ALA A 344 -5.60 -5.51 -6.89
C ALA A 344 -4.28 -4.77 -6.70
N TYR A 345 -3.19 -5.30 -7.27
CA TYR A 345 -1.86 -4.69 -7.20
C TYR A 345 -1.59 -3.61 -8.26
N THR A 346 -2.43 -3.49 -9.28
CA THR A 346 -2.24 -2.52 -10.37
C THR A 346 -3.35 -1.48 -10.38
N ALA A 347 -4.43 -1.70 -11.11
CA ALA A 347 -5.49 -0.71 -11.33
C ALA A 347 -6.20 -0.26 -10.04
N ASN A 348 -6.57 -1.20 -9.16
CA ASN A 348 -7.21 -0.86 -7.89
C ASN A 348 -6.24 -0.16 -6.93
N GLY A 349 -4.97 -0.60 -6.91
CA GLY A 349 -3.92 0.05 -6.12
C GLY A 349 -3.69 1.49 -6.57
N ALA A 350 -3.49 1.72 -7.86
CA ALA A 350 -3.31 3.05 -8.44
C ALA A 350 -4.52 3.96 -8.14
N TYR A 351 -5.74 3.44 -8.33
CA TYR A 351 -6.97 4.17 -8.05
C TYR A 351 -7.09 4.59 -6.59
N LEU A 352 -6.79 3.68 -5.65
CA LEU A 352 -6.85 3.98 -4.22
C LEU A 352 -5.88 5.10 -3.84
N LEU A 353 -4.69 5.12 -4.44
CA LEU A 353 -3.69 6.16 -4.22
C LEU A 353 -3.94 7.45 -5.03
N GLY A 354 -4.99 7.50 -5.86
CA GLY A 354 -5.31 8.67 -6.67
C GLY A 354 -4.34 8.90 -7.85
N ILE A 355 -3.70 7.84 -8.34
CA ILE A 355 -2.70 7.89 -9.41
C ILE A 355 -3.33 7.40 -10.73
N ASN A 356 -3.20 8.19 -11.81
CA ASN A 356 -3.69 7.82 -13.14
C ASN A 356 -2.76 6.80 -13.82
N SER A 357 -2.75 5.59 -13.31
CA SER A 357 -1.90 4.48 -13.73
C SER A 357 -2.57 3.12 -13.48
N GLY A 358 -1.81 2.04 -13.58
CA GLY A 358 -2.27 0.67 -13.25
C GLY A 358 -3.05 -0.02 -14.36
N ILE A 359 -3.17 0.60 -15.53
CA ILE A 359 -3.77 0.05 -16.76
C ILE A 359 -2.85 0.38 -17.94
N VAL A 360 -2.64 -0.58 -18.83
CA VAL A 360 -1.94 -0.34 -20.09
C VAL A 360 -2.99 0.00 -21.16
N ALA A 361 -3.26 1.29 -21.30
CA ALA A 361 -4.20 1.82 -22.29
C ALA A 361 -3.84 3.28 -22.63
N PRO A 362 -4.26 3.81 -23.80
CA PRO A 362 -4.02 5.20 -24.15
C PRO A 362 -4.50 6.18 -23.07
N SER A 363 -3.73 7.24 -22.84
CA SER A 363 -3.92 8.30 -21.82
C SER A 363 -3.48 7.97 -20.41
N PHE A 364 -3.25 6.69 -20.08
CA PHE A 364 -2.67 6.32 -18.79
C PHE A 364 -1.16 6.60 -18.75
N SER A 365 -0.64 6.79 -17.54
CA SER A 365 0.79 6.89 -17.29
C SER A 365 1.49 5.60 -17.72
N ALA A 366 2.63 5.71 -18.38
CA ALA A 366 3.42 4.56 -18.82
C ALA A 366 4.29 4.04 -17.65
N ASP A 367 3.61 3.50 -16.63
CA ASP A 367 4.21 2.81 -15.50
C ASP A 367 4.06 1.31 -15.76
N LEU A 368 5.16 0.68 -16.16
CA LEU A 368 5.16 -0.69 -16.67
C LEU A 368 6.22 -1.53 -15.96
N VAL A 369 5.91 -2.82 -15.80
CA VAL A 369 6.93 -3.83 -15.47
C VAL A 369 7.11 -4.77 -16.66
N LEU A 370 8.35 -4.93 -17.05
CA LEU A 370 8.81 -5.87 -18.05
C LEU A 370 9.40 -7.09 -17.35
N TRP A 371 8.87 -8.27 -17.64
CA TRP A 371 9.20 -9.49 -16.94
C TRP A 371 10.00 -10.45 -17.80
N ARG A 372 10.93 -11.18 -17.19
CA ARG A 372 11.72 -12.26 -17.85
C ARG A 372 10.97 -13.57 -18.01
N THR A 373 9.80 -13.72 -17.40
CA THR A 373 8.88 -14.86 -17.63
C THR A 373 7.80 -14.50 -18.62
N SER A 374 7.22 -15.50 -19.31
CA SER A 374 6.03 -15.33 -20.17
C SER A 374 4.71 -15.50 -19.41
N GLU A 375 4.76 -16.08 -18.19
CA GLU A 375 3.58 -16.44 -17.42
C GLU A 375 3.50 -15.62 -16.14
N PHE A 376 2.41 -14.86 -15.94
CA PHE A 376 2.20 -14.09 -14.72
C PHE A 376 2.21 -14.96 -13.46
N ILE A 377 1.66 -16.20 -13.57
CA ILE A 377 1.58 -17.11 -12.43
C ILE A 377 2.95 -17.58 -11.90
N ASP A 378 4.01 -17.53 -12.71
CA ASP A 378 5.37 -17.88 -12.27
C ASP A 378 5.84 -16.93 -11.17
N ILE A 379 5.44 -15.65 -11.23
CA ILE A 379 5.86 -14.62 -10.27
C ILE A 379 5.45 -14.98 -8.84
N PRO A 380 4.17 -15.22 -8.54
CA PRO A 380 3.76 -15.68 -7.21
C PRO A 380 4.14 -17.15 -6.92
N TYR A 381 4.29 -18.01 -7.92
CA TYR A 381 4.67 -19.40 -7.70
C TYR A 381 6.12 -19.53 -7.22
N MET A 382 7.06 -18.87 -7.91
CA MET A 382 8.47 -18.85 -7.57
C MET A 382 8.85 -17.53 -6.85
N PHE A 383 8.10 -17.18 -5.82
CA PHE A 383 8.16 -15.85 -5.17
C PHE A 383 9.56 -15.41 -4.69
N GLN A 384 10.53 -16.31 -4.59
CA GLN A 384 11.93 -15.99 -4.28
C GLN A 384 12.72 -15.51 -5.50
N GLU A 385 12.24 -15.82 -6.70
CA GLU A 385 12.86 -15.38 -7.95
C GLU A 385 12.40 -13.95 -8.28
N ASN A 386 13.35 -13.08 -8.58
CA ASN A 386 13.02 -11.76 -9.09
C ASN A 386 12.98 -11.83 -10.62
N PHE A 387 11.78 -11.86 -11.18
CA PHE A 387 11.55 -11.90 -12.63
C PHE A 387 11.55 -10.51 -13.30
N VAL A 388 11.73 -9.42 -12.55
CA VAL A 388 11.78 -8.07 -13.12
C VAL A 388 13.01 -7.94 -14.03
N ASP A 389 12.79 -7.48 -15.25
CA ASP A 389 13.83 -7.13 -16.22
C ASP A 389 14.01 -5.62 -16.25
N HIS A 390 12.92 -4.89 -16.49
CA HIS A 390 12.90 -3.44 -16.46
C HIS A 390 11.63 -2.91 -15.78
N VAL A 391 11.75 -1.73 -15.19
CA VAL A 391 10.63 -0.95 -14.67
C VAL A 391 10.63 0.41 -15.36
N LEU A 392 9.48 0.78 -15.93
CA LEU A 392 9.26 2.11 -16.47
C LEU A 392 8.32 2.88 -15.54
N ILE A 393 8.65 4.14 -15.30
CA ILE A 393 7.80 5.08 -14.56
C ILE A 393 7.72 6.37 -15.38
N ASP A 394 6.49 6.79 -15.70
CA ASP A 394 6.23 7.91 -16.63
C ASP A 394 7.05 7.76 -17.92
N GLY A 395 7.09 6.53 -18.45
CA GLY A 395 7.79 6.18 -19.68
C GLY A 395 9.32 6.25 -19.61
N ARG A 396 9.90 6.42 -18.42
CA ARG A 396 11.35 6.43 -18.21
C ARG A 396 11.80 5.12 -17.60
N ILE A 397 12.89 4.57 -18.09
CA ILE A 397 13.51 3.39 -17.47
C ILE A 397 14.05 3.80 -16.11
N ALA A 398 13.44 3.24 -15.05
CA ALA A 398 13.84 3.44 -13.67
C ALA A 398 14.84 2.37 -13.20
N ILE A 399 14.75 1.15 -13.76
CA ILE A 399 15.68 0.01 -13.61
C ILE A 399 15.84 -0.66 -14.96
#